data_b139de63a24191c0c25b854a4f83caaf
#
_entry.id   b139de63a24191c0c25b854a4f83caaf
#
_cell.length_a   1.000
_cell.length_b   1.000
_cell.length_c   1.000
_cell.angle_alpha   90.00
_cell.angle_beta   90.00
_cell.angle_gamma   90.00
#
_symmetry.space_group_name_H-M   'P 1'
#
loop_
_entity.id
_entity.type
_entity.pdbx_description
1 polymer ?
#
loop_
_entity_poly.entity_id
_entity_poly.type
_entity_poly.pdbx_seq_one_letter_code
_entity_poly.pdbx_strand_id
1 'polypeptide(L)'
;MLLAVLVATAIFAASALRAQTEEAAVDANPPVSTARSFVQLKQQDKTPTVRAIVPLDGANVFFLNHRGQIGIAKFSPGLSRIGWQFYSEVKLSALPAITLGPHYSVITASGNEVTQSFDTDQDVSLDFFQALVQDWPGRDAGVVITAGPVADPFGRILFALSPAPAKPGDPPRARIVAWHPTAKGLVTVTESELRVDAFAVNRAGLLAARLHMPNYPDGYFLSLTGLPPFVAEQPDAIPDPMPATLPSLVIPAGLTKKAPPTQLCFFRENEKEKLLLTCPESRQLIEIVPENTEGIWQGSILLRSVVSAPIEALVEMSPGMVLGGGDEGFLPLTGAAEPYRITRLGLAKDGIVLDFNRPVDRLQAVQTGNYTIKALAATGSTDLIVSDIVIESDGRTVVLKTGAIPAGTVLRVVCKSAPSETGESLLSPECFYTVHARGQ
;
A
#
# COMPACT_ATOMS: atom_id res chain seq x y z
N MET A 1 -0.84 35.03 -42.42
CA MET A 1 0.19 34.20 -41.76
C MET A 1 0.94 34.94 -40.63
N LEU A 2 1.31 36.21 -40.80
CA LEU A 2 2.02 36.97 -39.75
C LEU A 2 1.19 37.23 -38.47
N LEU A 3 -0.13 37.43 -38.62
CA LEU A 3 -1.04 37.71 -37.49
C LEU A 3 -1.25 36.49 -36.59
N ALA A 4 -1.26 35.28 -37.16
CA ALA A 4 -1.42 34.05 -36.40
C ALA A 4 -0.19 33.67 -35.53
N VAL A 5 1.02 34.03 -36.03
CA VAL A 5 2.26 33.84 -35.29
C VAL A 5 2.38 34.82 -34.12
N LEU A 6 1.93 36.08 -34.30
CA LEU A 6 1.92 37.07 -33.22
C LEU A 6 0.95 36.74 -32.10
N VAL A 7 -0.22 36.18 -32.42
CA VAL A 7 -1.22 35.74 -31.42
C VAL A 7 -0.69 34.50 -30.65
N ALA A 8 -0.09 33.56 -31.37
CA ALA A 8 0.52 32.37 -30.70
C ALA A 8 1.66 32.78 -29.75
N THR A 9 2.52 33.72 -30.15
CA THR A 9 3.61 34.20 -29.30
C THR A 9 3.11 35.00 -28.08
N ALA A 10 2.02 35.75 -28.24
CA ALA A 10 1.40 36.49 -27.13
C ALA A 10 0.70 35.54 -26.13
N ILE A 11 0.10 34.45 -26.59
CA ILE A 11 -0.52 33.43 -25.73
C ILE A 11 0.57 32.64 -24.99
N PHE A 12 1.69 32.30 -25.64
CA PHE A 12 2.82 31.66 -24.98
C PHE A 12 3.49 32.57 -23.94
N ALA A 13 3.65 33.86 -24.24
CA ALA A 13 4.21 34.82 -23.29
C ALA A 13 3.25 35.06 -22.11
N ALA A 14 1.95 35.12 -22.33
CA ALA A 14 0.97 35.25 -21.26
C ALA A 14 0.87 33.97 -20.38
N SER A 15 1.01 32.78 -20.98
CA SER A 15 1.05 31.50 -20.26
C SER A 15 2.33 31.37 -19.43
N ALA A 16 3.48 31.76 -20.00
CA ALA A 16 4.77 31.76 -19.30
C ALA A 16 4.79 32.81 -18.17
N LEU A 17 4.20 34.01 -18.39
CA LEU A 17 4.09 34.99 -17.35
C LEU A 17 3.11 34.60 -16.24
N ARG A 18 2.04 33.87 -16.58
CA ARG A 18 1.10 33.34 -15.61
C ARG A 18 1.69 32.16 -14.83
N ALA A 19 2.44 31.28 -15.49
CA ALA A 19 3.22 30.24 -14.82
C ALA A 19 4.29 30.83 -13.90
N GLN A 20 5.00 31.91 -14.32
CA GLN A 20 5.95 32.61 -13.46
C GLN A 20 5.29 33.37 -12.31
N THR A 21 4.07 33.90 -12.48
CA THR A 21 3.34 34.54 -11.38
C THR A 21 2.68 33.52 -10.45
N GLU A 22 2.26 32.37 -10.96
CA GLU A 22 1.81 31.25 -10.12
C GLU A 22 2.99 30.57 -9.40
N GLU A 23 4.14 30.38 -10.07
CA GLU A 23 5.39 29.97 -9.42
C GLU A 23 5.87 30.98 -8.37
N ALA A 24 5.80 32.28 -8.65
CA ALA A 24 6.16 33.30 -7.68
C ALA A 24 5.18 33.42 -6.52
N ALA A 25 3.89 33.10 -6.71
CA ALA A 25 2.91 33.04 -5.64
C ALA A 25 3.06 31.76 -4.79
N VAL A 26 3.52 30.66 -5.40
CA VAL A 26 3.85 29.39 -4.70
C VAL A 26 5.21 29.53 -4.00
N ASP A 27 6.16 30.30 -4.56
CA ASP A 27 7.44 30.62 -3.91
C ASP A 27 7.30 31.55 -2.70
N ALA A 28 6.15 32.20 -2.51
CA ALA A 28 5.86 32.95 -1.29
C ALA A 28 5.68 32.02 -0.05
N ASN A 29 5.47 30.71 -0.28
CA ASN A 29 5.48 29.68 0.75
C ASN A 29 6.74 28.81 0.58
N PRO A 30 7.88 29.19 1.12
CA PRO A 30 9.09 28.41 0.96
C PRO A 30 8.88 27.00 1.52
N PRO A 31 9.48 25.98 0.89
CA PRO A 31 9.33 24.61 1.36
C PRO A 31 9.81 24.48 2.80
N VAL A 32 9.15 23.65 3.57
CA VAL A 32 9.57 23.30 4.93
C VAL A 32 11.05 22.92 4.89
N SER A 33 11.88 23.69 5.57
CA SER A 33 13.32 23.43 5.61
C SER A 33 13.63 22.26 6.54
N THR A 34 13.69 21.06 5.98
CA THR A 34 13.92 19.84 6.72
C THR A 34 15.22 19.83 7.52
N ALA A 35 16.29 20.40 6.96
CA ALA A 35 17.61 20.31 7.57
C ALA A 35 17.81 21.20 8.80
N ARG A 36 17.16 22.35 8.87
CA ARG A 36 17.36 23.33 9.94
C ARG A 36 16.30 23.26 11.05
N SER A 37 15.03 23.06 10.68
CA SER A 37 13.91 23.13 11.61
C SER A 37 13.84 21.93 12.56
N PHE A 38 14.25 20.75 12.12
CA PHE A 38 14.09 19.52 12.91
C PHE A 38 15.28 19.17 13.82
N VAL A 39 16.35 19.96 13.78
CA VAL A 39 17.49 19.77 14.70
C VAL A 39 17.09 19.93 16.17
N GLN A 40 16.00 20.69 16.44
CA GLN A 40 15.57 21.09 17.77
C GLN A 40 14.38 20.29 18.32
N LEU A 41 13.92 19.23 17.64
CA LEU A 41 12.84 18.37 18.16
C LEU A 41 13.23 17.84 19.54
N LYS A 42 12.44 18.20 20.53
CA LYS A 42 12.63 17.73 21.91
C LYS A 42 12.25 16.26 21.99
N GLN A 43 13.12 15.45 22.59
CA GLN A 43 12.73 14.11 22.99
C GLN A 43 11.59 14.24 24.00
N GLN A 44 10.45 13.63 23.70
CA GLN A 44 9.30 13.61 24.62
C GLN A 44 9.26 12.29 25.37
N ASP A 45 8.85 12.32 26.63
CA ASP A 45 8.76 11.12 27.48
C ASP A 45 7.62 10.17 27.05
N LYS A 46 6.69 10.66 26.23
CA LYS A 46 5.56 9.87 25.72
C LYS A 46 5.68 9.70 24.22
N THR A 47 5.49 8.46 23.75
CA THR A 47 5.35 8.16 22.33
C THR A 47 4.02 8.69 21.80
N PRO A 48 3.96 9.23 20.57
CA PRO A 48 2.70 9.64 19.97
C PRO A 48 1.90 8.41 19.53
N THR A 49 0.58 8.48 19.53
CA THR A 49 -0.24 7.53 18.77
C THR A 49 -0.11 7.82 17.28
N VAL A 50 -0.04 6.79 16.43
CA VAL A 50 0.25 6.95 15.00
C VAL A 50 -0.72 6.15 14.16
N ARG A 51 -1.51 6.84 13.33
CA ARG A 51 -2.49 6.23 12.40
C ARG A 51 -2.07 6.23 10.94
N ALA A 52 -1.24 7.18 10.56
CA ALA A 52 -0.66 7.26 9.21
C ALA A 52 0.74 7.86 9.29
N ILE A 53 1.60 7.47 8.36
CA ILE A 53 2.98 7.94 8.27
C ILE A 53 3.28 8.24 6.81
N VAL A 54 3.99 9.34 6.55
CA VAL A 54 4.59 9.62 5.25
C VAL A 54 6.06 10.01 5.45
N PRO A 55 7.00 9.41 4.70
CA PRO A 55 8.41 9.77 4.81
C PRO A 55 8.63 11.15 4.20
N LEU A 56 9.36 12.00 4.91
CA LEU A 56 9.82 13.29 4.41
C LEU A 56 11.20 13.13 3.77
N ASP A 57 12.06 12.39 4.46
CA ASP A 57 13.39 11.97 4.02
C ASP A 57 13.79 10.67 4.74
N GLY A 58 15.06 10.25 4.62
CA GLY A 58 15.55 9.00 5.25
C GLY A 58 15.56 9.01 6.79
N ALA A 59 15.31 10.14 7.43
CA ALA A 59 15.35 10.31 8.89
C ALA A 59 14.10 10.98 9.48
N ASN A 60 13.30 11.66 8.66
CA ASN A 60 12.16 12.44 9.11
C ASN A 60 10.86 11.91 8.49
N VAL A 61 9.78 11.95 9.28
CA VAL A 61 8.44 11.60 8.81
C VAL A 61 7.42 12.61 9.30
N PHE A 62 6.37 12.83 8.52
CA PHE A 62 5.12 13.32 9.05
C PHE A 62 4.26 12.14 9.50
N PHE A 63 3.49 12.32 10.55
CA PHE A 63 2.54 11.34 11.02
C PHE A 63 1.21 11.98 11.39
N LEU A 64 0.16 11.19 11.30
CA LEU A 64 -1.18 11.54 11.74
C LEU A 64 -1.51 10.75 13.00
N ASN A 65 -2.02 11.42 14.04
CA ASN A 65 -2.46 10.75 15.24
C ASN A 65 -3.97 10.41 15.22
N HIS A 66 -4.46 9.71 16.26
CA HIS A 66 -5.89 9.35 16.37
C HIS A 66 -6.84 10.55 16.44
N ARG A 67 -6.33 11.73 16.82
CA ARG A 67 -7.13 12.94 16.88
C ARG A 67 -7.18 13.68 15.55
N GLY A 68 -6.46 13.20 14.53
CA GLY A 68 -6.35 13.87 13.24
C GLY A 68 -5.37 15.04 13.23
N GLN A 69 -4.48 15.13 14.23
CA GLN A 69 -3.41 16.12 14.30
C GLN A 69 -2.18 15.60 13.57
N ILE A 70 -1.49 16.49 12.88
CA ILE A 70 -0.25 16.18 12.20
C ILE A 70 0.93 16.44 13.14
N GLY A 71 1.83 15.46 13.20
CA GLY A 71 3.09 15.60 13.90
C GLY A 71 4.26 15.36 12.96
N ILE A 72 5.42 15.78 13.42
CA ILE A 72 6.70 15.50 12.77
C ILE A 72 7.58 14.72 13.73
N ALA A 73 8.28 13.71 13.19
CA ALA A 73 9.21 12.92 13.97
C ALA A 73 10.54 12.77 13.24
N LYS A 74 11.64 12.81 14.00
CA LYS A 74 13.00 12.61 13.54
C LYS A 74 13.61 11.39 14.22
N PHE A 75 14.19 10.54 13.42
CA PHE A 75 14.87 9.34 13.88
C PHE A 75 16.38 9.49 13.86
N SER A 76 17.05 8.93 14.84
CA SER A 76 18.50 8.72 14.77
C SER A 76 18.82 7.59 13.78
N PRO A 77 20.07 7.49 13.29
CA PRO A 77 20.51 6.36 12.47
C PRO A 77 20.12 5.03 13.11
N GLY A 78 19.57 4.11 12.30
CA GLY A 78 19.07 2.82 12.77
C GLY A 78 17.77 2.87 13.56
N LEU A 79 17.04 3.98 13.53
CA LEU A 79 15.73 4.18 14.18
C LEU A 79 15.73 3.97 15.70
N SER A 80 16.89 4.09 16.36
CA SER A 80 17.08 3.75 17.78
C SER A 80 16.57 4.82 18.75
N ARG A 81 16.44 6.06 18.30
CA ARG A 81 15.92 7.19 19.08
C ARG A 81 14.98 8.03 18.24
N ILE A 82 13.97 8.61 18.86
CA ILE A 82 13.00 9.47 18.22
C ILE A 82 12.83 10.77 18.99
N GLY A 83 12.87 11.89 18.25
CA GLY A 83 12.34 13.18 18.71
C GLY A 83 11.08 13.48 17.90
N TRP A 84 10.05 14.03 18.53
CA TRP A 84 8.83 14.40 17.83
C TRP A 84 8.14 15.60 18.45
N GLN A 85 7.32 16.28 17.66
CA GLN A 85 6.43 17.36 18.10
C GLN A 85 5.19 17.41 17.20
N PHE A 86 4.14 18.07 17.66
CA PHE A 86 3.04 18.41 16.77
C PHE A 86 3.46 19.48 15.79
N TYR A 87 3.05 19.28 14.54
CA TYR A 87 3.21 20.20 13.43
C TYR A 87 1.90 20.95 13.15
N SER A 88 0.77 20.40 13.62
CA SER A 88 -0.51 21.08 13.69
C SER A 88 -1.28 20.60 14.92
N GLU A 89 -1.79 21.53 15.71
CA GLU A 89 -2.69 21.22 16.83
C GLU A 89 -4.14 21.08 16.37
N VAL A 90 -4.44 21.52 15.15
CA VAL A 90 -5.79 21.45 14.56
C VAL A 90 -6.06 20.04 14.06
N LYS A 91 -7.28 19.55 14.26
CA LYS A 91 -7.73 18.29 13.67
C LYS A 91 -8.01 18.48 12.18
N LEU A 92 -7.11 17.95 11.34
CA LEU A 92 -7.16 18.16 9.89
C LEU A 92 -7.75 16.98 9.11
N SER A 93 -7.75 15.77 9.67
CA SER A 93 -8.18 14.59 8.93
C SER A 93 -9.04 13.66 9.77
N ALA A 94 -10.05 13.08 9.11
CA ALA A 94 -10.82 11.95 9.64
C ALA A 94 -10.37 10.60 9.04
N LEU A 95 -9.66 10.62 7.92
CA LEU A 95 -9.15 9.41 7.28
C LEU A 95 -7.72 9.10 7.75
N PRO A 96 -7.38 7.81 7.89
CA PRO A 96 -6.04 7.40 8.34
C PRO A 96 -5.04 7.41 7.18
N ALA A 97 -4.91 8.55 6.49
CA ALA A 97 -3.99 8.73 5.38
C ALA A 97 -3.43 10.15 5.34
N ILE A 98 -2.18 10.24 4.98
CA ILE A 98 -1.41 11.48 4.81
C ILE A 98 -0.42 11.28 3.67
N THR A 99 -0.21 12.30 2.84
CA THR A 99 0.82 12.27 1.81
C THR A 99 1.53 13.60 1.69
N LEU A 100 2.68 13.61 1.01
CA LEU A 100 3.39 14.84 0.68
C LEU A 100 2.82 15.46 -0.58
N GLY A 101 2.65 16.77 -0.52
CA GLY A 101 2.42 17.62 -1.67
C GLY A 101 3.68 18.32 -2.14
N PRO A 102 3.55 19.17 -3.17
CA PRO A 102 4.62 20.06 -3.59
C PRO A 102 5.16 20.91 -2.43
N HIS A 103 6.45 21.26 -2.49
CA HIS A 103 7.13 22.13 -1.50
C HIS A 103 7.04 21.61 -0.04
N TYR A 104 7.06 20.28 0.14
CA TYR A 104 6.94 19.62 1.45
C TYR A 104 5.64 19.95 2.21
N SER A 105 4.62 20.42 1.51
CA SER A 105 3.29 20.55 2.09
C SER A 105 2.72 19.19 2.46
N VAL A 106 1.79 19.21 3.38
CA VAL A 106 1.11 18.00 3.85
C VAL A 106 -0.29 17.96 3.29
N ILE A 107 -0.66 16.85 2.64
CA ILE A 107 -1.99 16.64 2.10
C ILE A 107 -2.71 15.60 2.94
N THR A 108 -3.90 15.96 3.41
CA THR A 108 -4.82 15.11 4.16
C THR A 108 -6.17 15.08 3.49
N ALA A 109 -7.03 14.13 3.85
CA ALA A 109 -8.40 14.08 3.40
C ALA A 109 -9.38 13.84 4.55
N SER A 110 -10.54 14.45 4.43
CA SER A 110 -11.74 14.11 5.17
C SER A 110 -12.74 13.43 4.22
N GLY A 111 -13.89 13.00 4.73
CA GLY A 111 -14.95 12.49 3.85
C GLY A 111 -15.45 13.51 2.82
N ASN A 112 -15.19 14.81 3.02
CA ASN A 112 -15.78 15.91 2.30
C ASN A 112 -14.79 16.83 1.58
N GLU A 113 -13.48 16.66 1.78
CA GLU A 113 -12.48 17.49 1.10
C GLU A 113 -11.08 16.86 1.15
N VAL A 114 -10.23 17.27 0.22
CA VAL A 114 -8.78 17.07 0.26
C VAL A 114 -8.13 18.42 0.55
N THR A 115 -7.35 18.48 1.63
CA THR A 115 -6.72 19.73 2.11
C THR A 115 -5.21 19.63 2.01
N GLN A 116 -4.57 20.69 1.50
CA GLN A 116 -3.14 20.90 1.52
C GLN A 116 -2.78 21.93 2.60
N SER A 117 -1.79 21.64 3.39
CA SER A 117 -1.36 22.45 4.53
C SER A 117 0.13 22.80 4.41
N PHE A 118 0.47 24.02 4.77
CA PHE A 118 1.81 24.59 4.65
C PHE A 118 2.27 25.20 5.96
N ASP A 119 3.58 25.19 6.15
CA ASP A 119 4.31 26.00 7.13
C ASP A 119 4.95 27.14 6.33
N THR A 120 4.35 28.32 6.40
CA THR A 120 4.72 29.46 5.53
C THR A 120 5.89 30.26 6.08
N ASP A 121 6.08 30.30 7.37
CA ASP A 121 7.15 31.05 8.06
C ASP A 121 8.29 30.17 8.59
N GLN A 122 8.20 28.84 8.38
CA GLN A 122 9.19 27.84 8.76
C GLN A 122 9.42 27.75 10.28
N ASP A 123 8.41 28.01 11.08
CA ASP A 123 8.46 27.89 12.53
C ASP A 123 8.18 26.48 13.05
N VAL A 124 8.00 25.51 12.11
CA VAL A 124 7.64 24.10 12.38
C VAL A 124 6.18 23.98 12.91
N SER A 125 5.29 24.83 12.38
CA SER A 125 3.86 24.79 12.60
C SER A 125 3.10 24.99 11.30
N LEU A 126 2.03 24.26 11.07
CA LEU A 126 1.15 24.48 9.91
C LEU A 126 0.24 25.68 10.17
N ASP A 127 0.36 26.70 9.34
CA ASP A 127 -0.35 27.98 9.48
C ASP A 127 -1.23 28.35 8.29
N PHE A 128 -1.03 27.71 7.14
CA PHE A 128 -1.83 27.95 5.94
C PHE A 128 -2.48 26.64 5.44
N PHE A 129 -3.78 26.71 5.15
CA PHE A 129 -4.59 25.58 4.74
C PHE A 129 -5.36 25.92 3.46
N GLN A 130 -5.22 25.09 2.45
CA GLN A 130 -5.89 25.24 1.17
C GLN A 130 -6.66 23.96 0.82
N ALA A 131 -7.94 24.11 0.50
CA ALA A 131 -8.69 23.01 -0.08
C ALA A 131 -8.25 22.79 -1.54
N LEU A 132 -7.76 21.59 -1.83
CA LEU A 132 -7.42 21.18 -3.20
C LEU A 132 -8.64 20.67 -3.95
N VAL A 133 -9.48 19.91 -3.27
CA VAL A 133 -10.68 19.32 -3.85
C VAL A 133 -11.82 19.40 -2.85
N GLN A 134 -12.86 20.08 -3.23
CA GLN A 134 -14.11 20.21 -2.44
C GLN A 134 -15.34 19.73 -3.20
N ASP A 135 -15.20 19.41 -4.49
CA ASP A 135 -16.30 18.96 -5.32
C ASP A 135 -15.88 17.76 -6.19
N TRP A 136 -16.81 16.83 -6.37
CA TRP A 136 -16.64 15.66 -7.22
C TRP A 136 -18.00 15.11 -7.67
N PRO A 137 -18.02 14.34 -8.78
CA PRO A 137 -19.28 13.76 -9.27
C PRO A 137 -19.94 12.86 -8.22
N GLY A 138 -21.18 13.19 -7.89
CA GLY A 138 -22.00 12.44 -6.94
C GLY A 138 -21.86 12.86 -5.47
N ARG A 139 -21.12 13.92 -5.15
CA ARG A 139 -21.03 14.44 -3.78
C ARG A 139 -22.40 14.74 -3.16
N ASP A 140 -23.26 15.44 -3.89
CA ASP A 140 -24.62 15.74 -3.44
C ASP A 140 -25.51 14.50 -3.32
N ALA A 141 -25.14 13.41 -4.00
CA ALA A 141 -25.78 12.11 -3.89
C ALA A 141 -25.16 11.21 -2.79
N GLY A 142 -24.32 11.78 -1.94
CA GLY A 142 -23.71 11.07 -0.80
C GLY A 142 -22.43 10.27 -1.14
N VAL A 143 -21.80 10.53 -2.27
CA VAL A 143 -20.46 9.99 -2.55
C VAL A 143 -19.44 10.70 -1.68
N VAL A 144 -18.63 9.95 -0.94
CA VAL A 144 -17.62 10.46 -0.01
C VAL A 144 -16.23 9.88 -0.31
N ILE A 145 -15.19 10.55 0.18
CA ILE A 145 -13.83 10.01 0.14
C ILE A 145 -13.72 8.89 1.20
N THR A 146 -13.28 7.71 0.78
CA THR A 146 -13.18 6.53 1.64
C THR A 146 -11.75 6.08 1.91
N ALA A 147 -10.80 6.44 1.06
CA ALA A 147 -9.38 6.12 1.23
C ALA A 147 -8.49 7.14 0.50
N GLY A 148 -7.23 7.20 0.88
CA GLY A 148 -6.25 8.20 0.45
C GLY A 148 -6.28 9.44 1.36
N PRO A 149 -5.46 10.47 1.07
CA PRO A 149 -4.73 10.70 -0.17
C PRO A 149 -3.42 9.88 -0.26
N VAL A 150 -3.02 9.56 -1.48
CA VAL A 150 -1.74 8.92 -1.80
C VAL A 150 -1.12 9.62 -3.00
N ALA A 151 0.12 10.06 -2.90
CA ALA A 151 0.87 10.58 -4.03
C ALA A 151 1.36 9.44 -4.92
N ASP A 152 1.22 9.58 -6.23
CA ASP A 152 1.76 8.64 -7.20
C ASP A 152 3.10 9.14 -7.80
N PRO A 153 3.85 8.28 -8.49
CA PRO A 153 5.13 8.68 -9.08
C PRO A 153 5.01 9.68 -10.23
N PHE A 154 3.80 9.99 -10.68
CA PHE A 154 3.52 10.93 -11.77
C PHE A 154 3.09 12.32 -11.24
N GLY A 155 3.20 12.56 -9.93
CA GLY A 155 2.84 13.84 -9.29
C GLY A 155 1.35 14.05 -9.05
N ARG A 156 0.53 13.01 -9.21
CA ARG A 156 -0.90 13.08 -8.93
C ARG A 156 -1.19 12.72 -7.47
N ILE A 157 -2.26 13.29 -6.94
CA ILE A 157 -2.81 12.91 -5.65
C ILE A 157 -4.04 12.04 -5.90
N LEU A 158 -3.95 10.79 -5.48
CA LEU A 158 -5.02 9.79 -5.64
C LEU A 158 -5.87 9.70 -4.39
N PHE A 159 -7.18 9.52 -4.57
CA PHE A 159 -8.11 9.20 -3.48
C PHE A 159 -9.29 8.39 -4.00
N ALA A 160 -9.88 7.58 -3.13
CA ALA A 160 -11.01 6.74 -3.47
C ALA A 160 -12.33 7.42 -3.12
N LEU A 161 -13.25 7.42 -4.07
CA LEU A 161 -14.61 7.87 -3.93
C LEU A 161 -15.55 6.66 -3.90
N SER A 162 -16.41 6.59 -2.90
CA SER A 162 -17.45 5.56 -2.83
C SER A 162 -18.76 6.18 -2.37
N PRO A 163 -19.92 5.68 -2.82
CA PRO A 163 -21.19 6.08 -2.24
C PRO A 163 -21.16 5.80 -0.73
N ALA A 164 -21.80 6.66 0.05
CA ALA A 164 -22.14 6.30 1.43
C ALA A 164 -22.90 4.96 1.37
N PRO A 165 -22.75 4.08 2.39
CA PRO A 165 -23.33 2.73 2.34
C PRO A 165 -24.79 2.82 1.95
N ALA A 166 -25.06 2.47 0.70
CA ALA A 166 -26.39 2.39 0.13
C ALA A 166 -27.15 1.23 0.77
N LYS A 167 -28.45 1.16 0.51
CA LYS A 167 -29.30 0.09 1.02
C LYS A 167 -28.67 -1.29 0.82
N PRO A 168 -28.86 -2.24 1.74
CA PRO A 168 -28.38 -3.59 1.56
C PRO A 168 -28.81 -4.13 0.19
N GLY A 169 -27.88 -4.41 -0.70
CA GLY A 169 -28.14 -4.97 -2.02
C GLY A 169 -27.61 -4.19 -3.23
N ASP A 170 -27.30 -2.90 -3.09
CA ASP A 170 -26.67 -2.15 -4.19
C ASP A 170 -25.15 -2.35 -4.18
N PRO A 171 -24.52 -2.78 -5.28
CA PRO A 171 -23.07 -2.85 -5.35
C PRO A 171 -22.51 -1.42 -5.30
N PRO A 172 -21.68 -1.10 -4.29
CA PRO A 172 -21.06 0.21 -4.21
C PRO A 172 -19.99 0.33 -5.31
N ARG A 173 -20.26 1.09 -6.35
CA ARG A 173 -19.24 1.43 -7.35
C ARG A 173 -18.27 2.42 -6.72
N ALA A 174 -17.05 1.99 -6.47
CA ALA A 174 -15.98 2.86 -6.05
C ALA A 174 -15.17 3.34 -7.26
N ARG A 175 -14.60 4.53 -7.15
CA ARG A 175 -13.66 5.09 -8.12
C ARG A 175 -12.41 5.52 -7.40
N ILE A 176 -11.24 5.21 -7.95
CA ILE A 176 -10.01 5.89 -7.57
C ILE A 176 -9.83 7.01 -8.58
N VAL A 177 -9.77 8.22 -8.09
CA VAL A 177 -9.60 9.43 -8.88
C VAL A 177 -8.25 10.07 -8.57
N ALA A 178 -7.72 10.79 -9.56
CA ALA A 178 -6.50 11.55 -9.46
C ALA A 178 -6.80 13.05 -9.57
N TRP A 179 -6.19 13.84 -8.71
CA TRP A 179 -6.04 15.27 -8.84
C TRP A 179 -4.60 15.59 -9.23
N HIS A 180 -4.40 16.56 -10.12
CA HIS A 180 -3.09 17.07 -10.49
C HIS A 180 -3.14 18.60 -10.61
N PRO A 181 -2.09 19.36 -10.22
CA PRO A 181 -2.10 20.82 -10.24
C PRO A 181 -2.41 21.44 -11.60
N THR A 182 -2.04 20.77 -12.69
CA THR A 182 -2.26 21.26 -14.05
C THR A 182 -3.53 20.72 -14.70
N ALA A 183 -4.25 19.79 -14.06
CA ALA A 183 -5.49 19.25 -14.58
C ALA A 183 -6.67 20.17 -14.24
N LYS A 184 -7.64 20.30 -15.16
CA LYS A 184 -8.86 21.09 -14.96
C LYS A 184 -9.93 20.42 -14.10
N GLY A 185 -9.63 19.27 -13.50
CA GLY A 185 -10.58 18.51 -12.71
C GLY A 185 -10.02 17.18 -12.22
N LEU A 186 -10.92 16.35 -11.73
CA LEU A 186 -10.59 15.00 -11.31
C LEU A 186 -10.63 14.04 -12.49
N VAL A 187 -9.60 13.19 -12.59
CA VAL A 187 -9.51 12.12 -13.58
C VAL A 187 -9.79 10.78 -12.91
N THR A 188 -10.75 10.02 -13.42
CA THR A 188 -10.96 8.64 -12.95
C THR A 188 -9.80 7.76 -13.43
N VAL A 189 -9.12 7.14 -12.48
CA VAL A 189 -7.98 6.25 -12.76
C VAL A 189 -8.44 4.82 -12.93
N THR A 190 -9.31 4.35 -12.04
CA THR A 190 -9.91 3.01 -12.10
C THR A 190 -11.27 3.01 -11.41
N GLU A 191 -12.12 2.10 -11.83
CA GLU A 191 -13.43 1.87 -11.22
C GLU A 191 -13.46 0.45 -10.62
N SER A 192 -14.23 0.28 -9.56
CA SER A 192 -14.46 -1.01 -8.93
C SER A 192 -15.94 -1.14 -8.56
N GLU A 193 -16.50 -2.32 -8.73
CA GLU A 193 -17.84 -2.63 -8.21
C GLU A 193 -17.83 -2.78 -6.68
N LEU A 194 -16.65 -2.86 -6.08
CA LEU A 194 -16.45 -3.00 -4.64
C LEU A 194 -15.89 -1.72 -4.05
N ARG A 195 -16.27 -1.41 -2.83
CA ARG A 195 -15.72 -0.28 -2.08
C ARG A 195 -14.22 -0.43 -1.88
N VAL A 196 -13.49 0.66 -2.07
CA VAL A 196 -12.06 0.74 -1.76
C VAL A 196 -11.90 1.33 -0.36
N ASP A 197 -11.30 0.57 0.55
CA ASP A 197 -11.09 1.01 1.94
C ASP A 197 -9.65 1.43 2.24
N ALA A 198 -8.67 0.96 1.46
CA ALA A 198 -7.29 1.36 1.54
C ALA A 198 -6.60 1.09 0.20
N PHE A 199 -5.58 1.85 -0.13
CA PHE A 199 -4.72 1.58 -1.28
C PHE A 199 -3.33 2.16 -1.09
N ALA A 200 -2.38 1.63 -1.86
CA ALA A 200 -1.01 2.12 -1.93
C ALA A 200 -0.55 2.12 -3.40
N VAL A 201 0.43 2.94 -3.71
CA VAL A 201 1.06 3.00 -5.04
C VAL A 201 2.56 2.87 -4.88
N ASN A 202 3.18 2.07 -5.74
CA ASN A 202 4.64 1.95 -5.77
C ASN A 202 5.29 2.98 -6.70
N ARG A 203 6.62 3.00 -6.70
CA ARG A 203 7.41 3.92 -7.55
C ARG A 203 7.28 3.66 -9.05
N ALA A 204 6.85 2.47 -9.45
CA ALA A 204 6.62 2.11 -10.85
C ALA A 204 5.18 2.38 -11.33
N GLY A 205 4.32 2.90 -10.45
CA GLY A 205 2.91 3.15 -10.76
C GLY A 205 2.03 1.91 -10.63
N LEU A 206 2.44 0.87 -9.90
CA LEU A 206 1.54 -0.22 -9.54
C LEU A 206 0.69 0.21 -8.34
N LEU A 207 -0.60 0.21 -8.53
CA LEU A 207 -1.60 0.46 -7.50
C LEU A 207 -2.06 -0.87 -6.91
N ALA A 208 -2.06 -0.96 -5.58
CA ALA A 208 -2.69 -2.04 -4.83
C ALA A 208 -3.86 -1.47 -4.04
N ALA A 209 -5.07 -1.95 -4.29
CA ALA A 209 -6.29 -1.51 -3.61
C ALA A 209 -6.94 -2.65 -2.83
N ARG A 210 -7.21 -2.43 -1.55
CA ARG A 210 -8.03 -3.33 -0.74
C ARG A 210 -9.50 -3.06 -1.00
N LEU A 211 -10.21 -4.11 -1.38
CA LEU A 211 -11.62 -4.06 -1.74
C LEU A 211 -12.46 -4.68 -0.61
N HIS A 212 -13.54 -3.99 -0.27
CA HIS A 212 -14.51 -4.45 0.72
C HIS A 212 -15.63 -5.23 0.05
N MET A 213 -15.90 -6.44 0.54
CA MET A 213 -17.02 -7.26 0.09
C MET A 213 -17.96 -7.53 1.27
N PRO A 214 -19.11 -6.83 1.34
CA PRO A 214 -19.96 -6.88 2.53
C PRO A 214 -20.56 -8.28 2.83
N ASN A 215 -20.61 -9.15 1.83
CA ASN A 215 -21.23 -10.49 1.94
C ASN A 215 -20.20 -11.63 1.91
N TYR A 216 -18.91 -11.34 2.04
CA TYR A 216 -17.86 -12.35 2.01
C TYR A 216 -17.15 -12.40 3.36
N PRO A 217 -17.66 -13.16 4.35
CA PRO A 217 -17.10 -13.17 5.70
C PRO A 217 -15.74 -13.88 5.78
N ASP A 218 -15.32 -14.59 4.72
CA ASP A 218 -14.18 -15.51 4.78
C ASP A 218 -12.91 -14.99 4.08
N GLY A 219 -12.86 -13.69 3.73
CA GLY A 219 -11.65 -13.14 3.12
C GLY A 219 -11.75 -11.67 2.72
N TYR A 220 -10.62 -11.13 2.28
CA TYR A 220 -10.49 -9.78 1.75
C TYR A 220 -9.90 -9.86 0.34
N PHE A 221 -10.24 -8.90 -0.50
CA PHE A 221 -9.72 -8.85 -1.85
C PHE A 221 -8.70 -7.73 -2.00
N LEU A 222 -7.67 -8.00 -2.79
CA LEU A 222 -6.70 -7.04 -3.24
C LEU A 222 -6.72 -6.98 -4.77
N SER A 223 -6.90 -5.78 -5.33
CA SER A 223 -6.73 -5.52 -6.75
C SER A 223 -5.36 -4.91 -6.99
N LEU A 224 -4.65 -5.41 -7.99
CA LEU A 224 -3.37 -4.88 -8.47
C LEU A 224 -3.56 -4.34 -9.88
N THR A 225 -3.19 -3.08 -10.10
CA THR A 225 -3.45 -2.38 -11.35
C THR A 225 -2.30 -1.45 -11.68
N GLY A 226 -1.77 -1.52 -12.90
CA GLY A 226 -0.78 -0.54 -13.37
C GLY A 226 -1.46 0.80 -13.64
N LEU A 227 -0.92 1.88 -13.09
CA LEU A 227 -1.41 3.22 -13.36
C LEU A 227 -0.90 3.71 -14.72
N PRO A 228 -1.76 4.29 -15.56
CA PRO A 228 -1.31 4.93 -16.78
C PRO A 228 -0.46 6.16 -16.43
N PRO A 229 0.62 6.43 -17.18
CA PRO A 229 1.38 7.66 -17.01
C PRO A 229 0.48 8.86 -17.29
N PHE A 230 0.70 9.94 -16.54
CA PHE A 230 0.00 11.19 -16.78
C PHE A 230 0.63 11.90 -17.98
N VAL A 231 -0.20 12.23 -18.98
CA VAL A 231 0.22 13.02 -20.14
C VAL A 231 -0.26 14.45 -19.95
N ALA A 232 0.62 15.31 -19.47
CA ALA A 232 0.32 16.72 -19.17
C ALA A 232 -0.17 17.51 -20.40
N GLU A 233 0.21 17.07 -21.61
CA GLU A 233 -0.17 17.72 -22.88
C GLU A 233 -1.60 17.40 -23.35
N GLN A 234 -2.23 16.41 -22.76
CA GLN A 234 -3.62 16.03 -23.02
C GLN A 234 -4.41 15.84 -21.71
N PRO A 235 -4.62 16.91 -20.93
CA PRO A 235 -5.33 16.80 -19.65
C PRO A 235 -6.79 16.37 -19.82
N ASP A 236 -7.35 16.49 -21.02
CA ASP A 236 -8.72 16.08 -21.35
C ASP A 236 -8.78 14.66 -21.99
N ALA A 237 -7.65 14.04 -22.31
CA ALA A 237 -7.62 12.64 -22.68
C ALA A 237 -7.78 11.81 -21.39
N ILE A 238 -9.01 11.63 -20.98
CA ILE A 238 -9.38 10.63 -19.98
C ILE A 238 -9.00 9.29 -20.61
N PRO A 239 -7.98 8.57 -20.11
CA PRO A 239 -7.79 7.20 -20.54
C PRO A 239 -9.11 6.49 -20.30
N ASP A 240 -9.56 5.66 -21.23
CA ASP A 240 -10.72 4.81 -20.99
C ASP A 240 -10.57 4.20 -19.59
N PRO A 241 -11.57 4.33 -18.70
CA PRO A 241 -11.48 3.81 -17.36
C PRO A 241 -11.07 2.34 -17.48
N MET A 242 -9.99 1.99 -16.79
CA MET A 242 -9.53 0.60 -16.84
C MET A 242 -10.71 -0.28 -16.45
N PRO A 243 -10.98 -1.36 -17.19
CA PRO A 243 -12.14 -2.21 -16.94
C PRO A 243 -12.14 -2.64 -15.47
N ALA A 244 -13.34 -2.71 -14.89
CA ALA A 244 -13.53 -3.11 -13.49
C ALA A 244 -12.63 -4.31 -13.17
N THR A 245 -11.60 -4.07 -12.39
CA THR A 245 -10.57 -5.08 -12.16
C THR A 245 -11.13 -6.15 -11.25
N LEU A 246 -11.16 -7.38 -11.73
CA LEU A 246 -11.35 -8.55 -10.89
C LEU A 246 -10.30 -8.53 -9.77
N PRO A 247 -10.62 -8.98 -8.55
CA PRO A 247 -9.63 -9.04 -7.49
C PRO A 247 -8.45 -9.90 -7.92
N SER A 248 -7.25 -9.32 -7.89
CA SER A 248 -6.03 -10.02 -8.29
C SER A 248 -5.63 -11.07 -7.26
N LEU A 249 -5.92 -10.83 -5.98
CA LEU A 249 -5.51 -11.68 -4.87
C LEU A 249 -6.64 -11.80 -3.85
N VAL A 250 -6.76 -12.98 -3.27
CA VAL A 250 -7.68 -13.27 -2.16
C VAL A 250 -6.88 -13.48 -0.88
N ILE A 251 -7.14 -12.67 0.13
CA ILE A 251 -6.51 -12.77 1.45
C ILE A 251 -7.48 -13.54 2.36
N PRO A 252 -7.20 -14.80 2.68
CA PRO A 252 -8.12 -15.62 3.47
C PRO A 252 -8.26 -15.13 4.92
N ALA A 253 -9.48 -15.15 5.44
CA ALA A 253 -9.78 -14.75 6.81
C ALA A 253 -9.04 -15.56 7.88
N GLY A 254 -8.71 -16.82 7.57
CA GLY A 254 -7.90 -17.67 8.45
C GLY A 254 -6.51 -17.08 8.73
N LEU A 255 -5.86 -16.52 7.71
CA LEU A 255 -4.56 -15.88 7.85
C LEU A 255 -4.63 -14.60 8.66
N THR A 256 -5.71 -13.84 8.52
CA THR A 256 -5.90 -12.58 9.26
C THR A 256 -6.54 -12.78 10.64
N LYS A 257 -6.84 -14.02 11.01
CA LYS A 257 -7.67 -14.34 12.20
C LYS A 257 -8.99 -13.58 12.23
N LYS A 258 -9.60 -13.40 11.05
CA LYS A 258 -10.83 -12.62 10.82
C LYS A 258 -10.72 -11.11 11.06
N ALA A 259 -9.53 -10.60 11.35
CA ALA A 259 -9.30 -9.16 11.49
C ALA A 259 -9.10 -8.52 10.11
N PRO A 260 -9.73 -7.37 9.81
CA PRO A 260 -9.53 -6.69 8.54
C PRO A 260 -8.09 -6.15 8.42
N PRO A 261 -7.43 -6.34 7.28
CA PRO A 261 -6.23 -5.58 6.97
C PRO A 261 -6.57 -4.09 6.88
N THR A 262 -5.75 -3.21 7.44
CA THR A 262 -6.07 -1.77 7.49
C THR A 262 -5.17 -0.92 6.61
N GLN A 263 -3.87 -1.20 6.59
CA GLN A 263 -2.88 -0.43 5.85
C GLN A 263 -2.10 -1.30 4.88
N LEU A 264 -1.70 -0.67 3.79
CA LEU A 264 -0.94 -1.25 2.70
C LEU A 264 0.35 -0.45 2.50
N CYS A 265 1.48 -1.12 2.31
CA CYS A 265 2.74 -0.47 2.01
C CYS A 265 3.56 -1.33 1.05
N PHE A 266 3.94 -0.76 -0.09
CA PHE A 266 4.98 -1.37 -0.92
C PHE A 266 6.35 -1.18 -0.28
N PHE A 267 7.19 -2.21 -0.35
CA PHE A 267 8.56 -2.16 0.12
C PHE A 267 9.47 -3.05 -0.73
N ARG A 268 10.78 -2.77 -0.72
CA ARG A 268 11.77 -3.56 -1.43
C ARG A 268 12.58 -4.41 -0.47
N GLU A 269 12.68 -5.68 -0.79
CA GLU A 269 13.55 -6.60 -0.08
C GLU A 269 14.34 -7.43 -1.11
N ASN A 270 15.68 -7.37 -1.05
CA ASN A 270 16.57 -8.03 -2.01
C ASN A 270 16.20 -7.72 -3.47
N GLU A 271 16.00 -6.44 -3.78
CA GLU A 271 15.60 -5.91 -5.09
C GLU A 271 14.20 -6.34 -5.59
N LYS A 272 13.52 -7.19 -4.87
CA LYS A 272 12.15 -7.59 -5.16
C LYS A 272 11.16 -6.67 -4.46
N GLU A 273 10.17 -6.25 -5.21
CA GLU A 273 9.07 -5.48 -4.66
C GLU A 273 8.02 -6.39 -4.08
N LYS A 274 7.59 -6.06 -2.88
CA LYS A 274 6.60 -6.78 -2.10
C LYS A 274 5.61 -5.79 -1.51
N LEU A 275 4.51 -6.30 -0.99
CA LEU A 275 3.49 -5.51 -0.30
C LEU A 275 3.33 -6.04 1.13
N LEU A 276 3.30 -5.13 2.09
CA LEU A 276 2.94 -5.43 3.48
C LEU A 276 1.52 -4.96 3.77
N LEU A 277 0.80 -5.76 4.52
CA LEU A 277 -0.51 -5.44 5.09
C LEU A 277 -0.46 -5.57 6.60
N THR A 278 -1.10 -4.64 7.30
CA THR A 278 -1.30 -4.74 8.74
C THR A 278 -2.68 -5.28 9.06
N CYS A 279 -2.74 -6.15 10.05
CA CYS A 279 -3.97 -6.58 10.71
C CYS A 279 -3.86 -6.22 12.20
N PRO A 280 -4.21 -4.99 12.62
CA PRO A 280 -3.95 -4.50 13.97
C PRO A 280 -4.58 -5.36 15.06
N GLU A 281 -5.84 -5.77 14.88
CA GLU A 281 -6.56 -6.58 15.88
C GLU A 281 -5.90 -7.94 16.13
N SER A 282 -5.35 -8.57 15.08
CA SER A 282 -4.63 -9.84 15.21
C SER A 282 -3.12 -9.67 15.42
N ARG A 283 -2.61 -8.44 15.38
CA ARG A 283 -1.18 -8.10 15.48
C ARG A 283 -0.31 -8.80 14.43
N GLN A 284 -0.86 -9.02 13.25
CA GLN A 284 -0.18 -9.72 12.18
C GLN A 284 0.28 -8.77 11.09
N LEU A 285 1.47 -9.04 10.56
CA LEU A 285 1.98 -8.50 9.31
C LEU A 285 1.89 -9.58 8.25
N ILE A 286 1.15 -9.29 7.19
CA ILE A 286 1.00 -10.17 6.03
C ILE A 286 1.87 -9.62 4.92
N GLU A 287 2.68 -10.49 4.34
CA GLU A 287 3.49 -10.21 3.16
C GLU A 287 2.82 -10.78 1.92
N ILE A 288 2.74 -9.97 0.89
CA ILE A 288 2.31 -10.39 -0.43
C ILE A 288 3.47 -10.26 -1.38
N VAL A 289 3.73 -11.32 -2.13
CA VAL A 289 4.69 -11.33 -3.24
C VAL A 289 3.89 -11.40 -4.53
N PRO A 290 3.67 -10.23 -5.19
CA PRO A 290 2.91 -10.19 -6.42
C PRO A 290 3.75 -10.73 -7.59
N GLU A 291 3.11 -11.45 -8.48
CA GLU A 291 3.68 -11.95 -9.73
C GLU A 291 2.78 -11.52 -10.89
N ASN A 292 3.38 -11.04 -11.97
CA ASN A 292 2.66 -10.72 -13.20
C ASN A 292 2.96 -11.79 -14.23
N THR A 293 1.93 -12.50 -14.67
CA THR A 293 2.01 -13.50 -15.73
C THR A 293 1.16 -13.02 -16.88
N GLU A 294 1.81 -12.58 -17.97
CA GLU A 294 1.14 -12.12 -19.20
C GLU A 294 0.08 -11.01 -18.98
N GLY A 295 0.37 -10.08 -18.08
CA GLY A 295 -0.54 -8.98 -17.73
C GLY A 295 -1.55 -9.32 -16.63
N ILE A 296 -1.58 -10.57 -16.17
CA ILE A 296 -2.47 -11.01 -15.10
C ILE A 296 -1.69 -11.04 -13.77
N TRP A 297 -2.18 -10.29 -12.78
CA TRP A 297 -1.59 -10.27 -11.45
C TRP A 297 -2.12 -11.43 -10.61
N GLN A 298 -1.19 -12.16 -10.01
CA GLN A 298 -1.40 -13.25 -9.06
C GLN A 298 -0.29 -13.22 -8.02
N GLY A 299 -0.23 -14.15 -7.05
CA GLY A 299 0.90 -14.17 -6.14
C GLY A 299 0.65 -14.86 -4.81
N SER A 300 1.69 -14.88 -4.00
CA SER A 300 1.68 -15.50 -2.69
C SER A 300 1.29 -14.54 -1.58
N ILE A 301 0.64 -15.09 -0.55
CA ILE A 301 0.18 -14.40 0.64
C ILE A 301 0.68 -15.19 1.84
N LEU A 302 1.50 -14.54 2.66
CA LEU A 302 2.33 -15.16 3.68
C LEU A 302 2.21 -14.40 5.00
N LEU A 303 2.31 -15.09 6.12
CA LEU A 303 2.55 -14.42 7.41
C LEU A 303 4.02 -14.02 7.51
N ARG A 304 4.30 -12.72 7.61
CA ARG A 304 5.67 -12.22 7.78
C ARG A 304 6.10 -12.23 9.25
N SER A 305 5.25 -11.72 10.13
CA SER A 305 5.54 -11.66 11.56
C SER A 305 4.27 -11.46 12.39
N VAL A 306 4.39 -11.74 13.67
CA VAL A 306 3.45 -11.32 14.70
C VAL A 306 4.16 -10.27 15.53
N VAL A 307 3.55 -9.10 15.66
CA VAL A 307 4.13 -7.95 16.35
C VAL A 307 3.63 -7.84 17.78
N SER A 308 4.41 -7.17 18.63
CA SER A 308 4.06 -6.98 20.04
C SER A 308 2.85 -6.06 20.25
N ALA A 309 2.70 -5.06 19.38
CA ALA A 309 1.65 -4.05 19.44
C ALA A 309 0.86 -3.96 18.12
N PRO A 310 -0.40 -3.50 18.14
CA PRO A 310 -1.15 -3.21 16.94
C PRO A 310 -0.44 -2.16 16.07
N ILE A 311 -0.33 -2.44 14.76
CA ILE A 311 0.24 -1.52 13.77
C ILE A 311 -0.89 -1.03 12.88
N GLU A 312 -1.13 0.28 12.88
CA GLU A 312 -2.15 0.94 12.10
C GLU A 312 -1.60 1.70 10.89
N ALA A 313 -0.31 1.96 10.88
CA ALA A 313 0.39 2.67 9.80
C ALA A 313 1.64 1.93 9.36
N LEU A 314 1.97 2.00 8.08
CA LEU A 314 3.18 1.43 7.48
C LEU A 314 3.79 2.40 6.49
N VAL A 315 5.12 2.47 6.48
CA VAL A 315 5.87 3.18 5.44
C VAL A 315 7.25 2.57 5.21
N GLU A 316 7.70 2.53 3.98
CA GLU A 316 9.10 2.26 3.64
C GLU A 316 9.90 3.57 3.75
N MET A 317 10.82 3.64 4.70
CA MET A 317 11.72 4.78 4.91
C MET A 317 12.87 4.79 3.89
N SER A 318 13.42 3.62 3.63
CA SER A 318 14.43 3.36 2.62
C SER A 318 14.32 1.89 2.18
N PRO A 319 14.91 1.47 1.05
CA PRO A 319 14.80 0.10 0.59
C PRO A 319 15.09 -0.92 1.68
N GLY A 320 14.11 -1.77 1.97
CA GLY A 320 14.17 -2.78 3.02
C GLY A 320 13.96 -2.30 4.45
N MET A 321 13.83 -0.99 4.69
CA MET A 321 13.59 -0.43 6.03
C MET A 321 12.14 0.05 6.16
N VAL A 322 11.33 -0.72 6.85
CA VAL A 322 9.91 -0.42 7.08
C VAL A 322 9.71 0.05 8.52
N LEU A 323 8.95 1.15 8.64
CA LEU A 323 8.50 1.72 9.91
C LEU A 323 7.00 1.48 10.05
N GLY A 324 6.61 0.91 11.18
CA GLY A 324 5.24 0.81 11.62
C GLY A 324 4.87 1.91 12.61
N GLY A 325 3.58 2.18 12.74
CA GLY A 325 3.04 3.08 13.75
C GLY A 325 1.72 2.57 14.31
N GLY A 326 1.44 2.89 15.58
CA GLY A 326 0.22 2.48 16.27
C GLY A 326 0.04 3.23 17.58
N ASP A 327 -0.75 2.66 18.48
CA ASP A 327 -1.02 3.27 19.81
C ASP A 327 0.24 3.42 20.67
N GLU A 328 1.20 2.50 20.52
CA GLU A 328 2.46 2.52 21.28
C GLU A 328 3.55 3.36 20.58
N GLY A 329 3.20 4.11 19.55
CA GLY A 329 4.11 4.96 18.78
C GLY A 329 4.68 4.28 17.56
N PHE A 330 5.96 4.55 17.28
CA PHE A 330 6.65 4.03 16.11
C PHE A 330 7.38 2.72 16.44
N LEU A 331 7.27 1.76 15.53
CA LEU A 331 7.90 0.45 15.63
C LEU A 331 8.74 0.15 14.38
N PRO A 332 10.07 0.08 14.46
CA PRO A 332 10.88 -0.43 13.37
C PRO A 332 10.56 -1.91 13.12
N LEU A 333 10.26 -2.24 11.87
CA LEU A 333 9.88 -3.61 11.47
C LEU A 333 11.02 -4.38 10.80
N THR A 334 12.19 -3.76 10.72
CA THR A 334 13.40 -4.31 10.11
C THR A 334 14.53 -4.28 11.13
N GLY A 335 15.49 -5.21 11.00
CA GLY A 335 16.64 -5.31 11.90
C GLY A 335 16.46 -6.22 13.12
N ALA A 336 15.27 -6.68 13.44
CA ALA A 336 15.07 -7.80 14.36
C ALA A 336 15.47 -9.13 13.70
N ALA A 337 15.90 -10.12 14.50
CA ALA A 337 16.16 -11.46 14.00
C ALA A 337 14.89 -11.99 13.31
N GLU A 338 14.97 -12.19 12.01
CA GLU A 338 13.82 -12.66 11.23
C GLU A 338 13.50 -14.11 11.62
N PRO A 339 12.24 -14.43 11.99
CA PRO A 339 11.87 -15.81 12.32
C PRO A 339 12.02 -16.72 11.10
N TYR A 340 12.19 -18.02 11.34
CA TYR A 340 12.19 -19.00 10.25
C TYR A 340 10.80 -19.06 9.61
N ARG A 341 10.74 -18.83 8.29
CA ARG A 341 9.46 -18.68 7.57
C ARG A 341 9.58 -19.01 6.10
N ILE A 342 8.43 -19.25 5.49
CA ILE A 342 8.25 -19.26 4.04
C ILE A 342 8.30 -17.80 3.55
N THR A 343 9.11 -17.54 2.51
CA THR A 343 9.30 -16.21 1.91
C THR A 343 8.64 -16.05 0.55
N ARG A 344 8.28 -17.18 -0.08
CA ARG A 344 7.54 -17.21 -1.33
C ARG A 344 6.84 -18.55 -1.50
N LEU A 345 5.64 -18.51 -2.06
CA LEU A 345 4.93 -19.62 -2.65
C LEU A 345 4.73 -19.30 -4.12
N GLY A 346 5.16 -20.15 -5.02
CA GLY A 346 5.07 -19.91 -6.46
C GLY A 346 4.58 -21.15 -7.21
N LEU A 347 4.28 -20.95 -8.50
CA LEU A 347 3.94 -22.07 -9.39
C LEU A 347 5.20 -22.56 -10.11
N ALA A 348 5.33 -23.87 -10.23
CA ALA A 348 6.30 -24.55 -11.08
C ALA A 348 5.57 -25.25 -12.22
N LYS A 349 6.32 -25.71 -13.24
CA LYS A 349 5.77 -26.44 -14.37
C LYS A 349 4.92 -27.63 -13.93
N ASP A 350 5.41 -28.39 -12.93
CA ASP A 350 4.79 -29.64 -12.48
C ASP A 350 4.35 -29.58 -11.02
N GLY A 351 4.09 -28.37 -10.46
CA GLY A 351 3.71 -28.26 -9.07
C GLY A 351 3.86 -26.88 -8.47
N ILE A 352 4.33 -26.84 -7.24
CA ILE A 352 4.42 -25.64 -6.38
C ILE A 352 5.85 -25.50 -5.87
N VAL A 353 6.34 -24.28 -5.79
CA VAL A 353 7.63 -23.92 -5.21
C VAL A 353 7.42 -23.21 -3.88
N LEU A 354 8.13 -23.65 -2.85
CA LEU A 354 8.23 -22.99 -1.56
C LEU A 354 9.66 -22.51 -1.35
N ASP A 355 9.86 -21.22 -1.16
CA ASP A 355 11.13 -20.65 -0.76
C ASP A 355 11.12 -20.33 0.74
N PHE A 356 12.21 -20.65 1.43
CA PHE A 356 12.40 -20.40 2.86
C PHE A 356 13.54 -19.41 3.08
N ASN A 357 13.49 -18.64 4.16
CA ASN A 357 14.59 -17.71 4.49
C ASN A 357 15.85 -18.41 5.02
N ARG A 358 15.78 -19.69 5.40
CA ARG A 358 16.89 -20.53 5.87
C ARG A 358 16.77 -21.93 5.28
N PRO A 359 17.87 -22.71 5.20
CA PRO A 359 17.82 -24.10 4.75
C PRO A 359 16.87 -24.95 5.60
N VAL A 360 16.13 -25.82 4.95
CA VAL A 360 15.21 -26.78 5.60
C VAL A 360 15.96 -28.03 6.03
N ASP A 361 15.48 -28.71 7.08
CA ASP A 361 15.88 -30.08 7.39
C ASP A 361 15.44 -31.01 6.25
N ARG A 362 16.41 -31.50 5.49
CA ARG A 362 16.15 -32.31 4.29
C ARG A 362 15.42 -33.61 4.60
N LEU A 363 15.69 -34.24 5.76
CA LEU A 363 15.07 -35.51 6.12
C LEU A 363 13.56 -35.34 6.40
N GLN A 364 13.17 -34.22 6.99
CA GLN A 364 11.78 -33.90 7.26
C GLN A 364 11.09 -33.35 6.01
N ALA A 365 11.77 -32.46 5.28
CA ALA A 365 11.19 -31.77 4.16
C ALA A 365 10.87 -32.65 2.94
N VAL A 366 11.54 -33.83 2.77
CA VAL A 366 11.23 -34.77 1.68
C VAL A 366 10.00 -35.66 1.96
N GLN A 367 9.42 -35.59 3.15
CA GLN A 367 8.28 -36.41 3.49
C GLN A 367 6.97 -35.80 2.97
N THR A 368 6.35 -36.42 1.98
CA THR A 368 5.11 -35.92 1.35
C THR A 368 3.96 -35.72 2.35
N GLY A 369 3.87 -36.53 3.40
CA GLY A 369 2.88 -36.41 4.48
C GLY A 369 2.97 -35.11 5.29
N ASN A 370 4.11 -34.39 5.22
CA ASN A 370 4.28 -33.10 5.88
C ASN A 370 3.61 -31.95 5.14
N TYR A 371 3.08 -32.19 3.94
CA TYR A 371 2.42 -31.14 3.14
C TYR A 371 0.97 -31.51 2.86
N THR A 372 0.10 -30.53 2.99
CA THR A 372 -1.29 -30.63 2.57
C THR A 372 -1.58 -29.45 1.65
N ILE A 373 -2.10 -29.71 0.46
CA ILE A 373 -2.41 -28.68 -0.52
C ILE A 373 -3.88 -28.79 -0.90
N LYS A 374 -4.60 -27.67 -0.79
CA LYS A 374 -6.00 -27.56 -1.21
C LYS A 374 -6.14 -26.44 -2.23
N ALA A 375 -6.80 -26.73 -3.33
CA ALA A 375 -7.28 -25.73 -4.27
C ALA A 375 -8.71 -25.33 -3.87
N LEU A 376 -8.89 -24.09 -3.42
CA LEU A 376 -10.15 -23.52 -2.97
C LEU A 376 -10.78 -22.76 -4.14
N ALA A 377 -12.01 -23.10 -4.49
CA ALA A 377 -12.82 -22.42 -5.49
C ALA A 377 -14.18 -22.02 -4.89
N ALA A 378 -14.92 -21.16 -5.57
CA ALA A 378 -16.27 -20.77 -5.16
C ALA A 378 -17.24 -21.98 -5.02
N THR A 379 -16.98 -23.04 -5.77
CA THR A 379 -17.80 -24.27 -5.80
C THR A 379 -17.34 -25.35 -4.82
N GLY A 380 -16.28 -25.11 -4.04
CA GLY A 380 -15.74 -26.07 -3.08
C GLY A 380 -14.22 -26.16 -3.08
N SER A 381 -13.66 -27.21 -2.51
CA SER A 381 -12.22 -27.42 -2.43
C SER A 381 -11.82 -28.80 -2.96
N THR A 382 -10.64 -28.84 -3.59
CA THR A 382 -10.03 -30.07 -4.11
C THR A 382 -8.67 -30.27 -3.46
N ASP A 383 -8.41 -31.47 -2.93
CA ASP A 383 -7.09 -31.83 -2.41
C ASP A 383 -6.14 -32.13 -3.58
N LEU A 384 -4.95 -31.51 -3.56
CA LEU A 384 -3.86 -31.80 -4.49
C LEU A 384 -2.86 -32.73 -3.82
N ILE A 385 -2.63 -33.90 -4.44
CA ILE A 385 -1.71 -34.89 -3.91
C ILE A 385 -0.27 -34.51 -4.26
N VAL A 386 0.61 -34.45 -3.26
CA VAL A 386 2.05 -34.33 -3.46
C VAL A 386 2.61 -35.70 -3.82
N SER A 387 3.04 -35.84 -5.07
CA SER A 387 3.56 -37.12 -5.60
C SER A 387 5.07 -37.28 -5.37
N ASP A 388 5.80 -36.17 -5.35
CA ASP A 388 7.28 -36.16 -5.19
C ASP A 388 7.73 -34.79 -4.65
N ILE A 389 8.92 -34.76 -4.05
CA ILE A 389 9.51 -33.55 -3.49
C ILE A 389 10.97 -33.44 -3.92
N VAL A 390 11.32 -32.29 -4.45
CA VAL A 390 12.70 -31.94 -4.81
C VAL A 390 13.15 -30.77 -3.95
N ILE A 391 14.29 -30.93 -3.29
CA ILE A 391 14.96 -29.84 -2.55
C ILE A 391 16.15 -29.40 -3.38
N GLU A 392 16.16 -28.12 -3.77
CA GLU A 392 17.25 -27.53 -4.53
C GLU A 392 18.57 -27.53 -3.76
N SER A 393 19.65 -27.29 -4.47
CA SER A 393 21.03 -27.36 -3.89
C SER A 393 21.26 -26.36 -2.76
N ASP A 394 20.56 -25.20 -2.80
CA ASP A 394 20.61 -24.15 -1.76
C ASP A 394 19.99 -24.58 -0.42
N GLY A 395 19.24 -25.70 -0.41
CA GLY A 395 18.50 -26.19 0.74
C GLY A 395 17.34 -25.31 1.17
N ARG A 396 17.02 -24.23 0.45
CA ARG A 396 15.98 -23.26 0.81
C ARG A 396 14.77 -23.35 -0.10
N THR A 397 14.93 -23.90 -1.28
CA THR A 397 13.87 -24.06 -2.27
C THR A 397 13.38 -25.49 -2.28
N VAL A 398 12.09 -25.67 -2.03
CA VAL A 398 11.40 -26.97 -2.02
C VAL A 398 10.34 -26.98 -3.11
N VAL A 399 10.44 -27.90 -4.06
CA VAL A 399 9.48 -28.08 -5.14
C VAL A 399 8.59 -29.28 -4.79
N LEU A 400 7.31 -29.03 -4.62
CA LEU A 400 6.28 -30.03 -4.39
C LEU A 400 5.64 -30.39 -5.73
N LYS A 401 5.91 -31.59 -6.25
CA LYS A 401 5.29 -32.06 -7.48
C LYS A 401 3.84 -32.48 -7.20
N THR A 402 2.93 -31.90 -7.92
CA THR A 402 1.49 -32.18 -7.80
C THR A 402 0.89 -32.49 -9.16
N GLY A 403 -0.36 -32.87 -9.18
CA GLY A 403 -1.12 -32.87 -10.42
C GLY A 403 -1.39 -31.46 -10.96
N ALA A 404 -2.29 -31.39 -11.93
CA ALA A 404 -2.70 -30.11 -12.52
C ALA A 404 -3.31 -29.17 -11.48
N ILE A 405 -2.80 -27.94 -11.42
CA ILE A 405 -3.33 -26.87 -10.56
C ILE A 405 -4.42 -26.13 -11.35
N PRO A 406 -5.66 -26.05 -10.85
CA PRO A 406 -6.74 -25.36 -11.55
C PRO A 406 -6.54 -23.84 -11.51
N ALA A 407 -6.76 -23.16 -12.64
CA ALA A 407 -6.86 -21.70 -12.67
C ALA A 407 -8.16 -21.23 -11.98
N GLY A 408 -8.20 -19.98 -11.52
CA GLY A 408 -9.34 -19.42 -10.80
C GLY A 408 -9.50 -19.96 -9.37
N THR A 409 -8.42 -20.46 -8.76
CA THR A 409 -8.43 -21.01 -7.41
C THR A 409 -7.46 -20.29 -6.48
N VAL A 410 -7.69 -20.44 -5.18
CA VAL A 410 -6.72 -20.07 -4.15
C VAL A 410 -6.10 -21.34 -3.61
N LEU A 411 -4.80 -21.50 -3.79
CA LEU A 411 -4.08 -22.61 -3.17
C LEU A 411 -3.87 -22.29 -1.69
N ARG A 412 -4.20 -23.26 -0.85
CA ARG A 412 -3.83 -23.30 0.56
C ARG A 412 -2.80 -24.40 0.75
N VAL A 413 -1.60 -24.02 1.13
CA VAL A 413 -0.51 -24.97 1.41
C VAL A 413 -0.24 -24.96 2.90
N VAL A 414 -0.23 -26.13 3.50
CA VAL A 414 0.10 -26.33 4.92
C VAL A 414 1.32 -27.22 5.05
N CYS A 415 2.40 -26.68 5.61
CA CYS A 415 3.63 -27.39 5.95
C CYS A 415 3.55 -27.84 7.42
N LYS A 416 3.14 -29.07 7.67
CA LYS A 416 2.94 -29.58 9.03
C LYS A 416 4.27 -29.73 9.81
N SER A 417 5.32 -30.13 9.09
CA SER A 417 6.66 -30.31 9.67
C SER A 417 7.70 -30.08 8.59
N ALA A 418 8.26 -28.88 8.58
CA ALA A 418 9.41 -28.49 7.75
C ALA A 418 10.29 -27.56 8.58
N PRO A 419 10.97 -28.08 9.65
CA PRO A 419 11.86 -27.25 10.47
C PRO A 419 13.05 -26.80 9.65
N SER A 420 13.76 -25.77 10.13
CA SER A 420 15.07 -25.41 9.57
C SER A 420 16.10 -26.50 9.87
N GLU A 421 17.22 -26.47 9.16
CA GLU A 421 18.37 -27.36 9.43
C GLU A 421 18.89 -27.22 10.88
N THR A 422 18.67 -26.06 11.51
CA THR A 422 19.01 -25.81 12.93
C THR A 422 17.86 -26.16 13.90
N GLY A 423 16.77 -26.75 13.42
CA GLY A 423 15.65 -27.22 14.25
C GLY A 423 14.61 -26.15 14.61
N GLU A 424 14.67 -24.96 13.99
CA GLU A 424 13.68 -23.90 14.23
C GLU A 424 12.34 -24.25 13.57
N SER A 425 11.26 -24.02 14.28
CA SER A 425 9.91 -24.20 13.74
C SER A 425 9.48 -23.04 12.86
N LEU A 426 8.67 -23.32 11.85
CA LEU A 426 8.05 -22.29 10.99
C LEU A 426 7.22 -21.31 11.81
N LEU A 427 7.35 -20.03 11.52
CA LEU A 427 6.48 -18.96 12.06
C LEU A 427 5.00 -19.22 11.77
N SER A 428 4.72 -19.65 10.55
CA SER A 428 3.40 -20.11 10.13
C SER A 428 3.55 -21.37 9.27
N PRO A 429 2.83 -22.42 9.57
CA PRO A 429 2.79 -23.60 8.71
C PRO A 429 1.97 -23.36 7.44
N GLU A 430 1.25 -22.26 7.34
CA GLU A 430 0.24 -22.02 6.31
C GLU A 430 0.61 -20.84 5.42
N CYS A 431 0.45 -21.03 4.10
CA CYS A 431 0.60 -19.99 3.10
C CYS A 431 -0.43 -20.19 1.97
N PHE A 432 -0.66 -19.10 1.20
CA PHE A 432 -1.69 -19.08 0.16
C PHE A 432 -1.14 -18.52 -1.14
N TYR A 433 -1.75 -18.90 -2.26
CA TYR A 433 -1.43 -18.38 -3.58
C TYR A 433 -2.72 -18.26 -4.42
N THR A 434 -2.97 -17.10 -4.97
CA THR A 434 -4.09 -16.92 -5.91
C THR A 434 -3.62 -17.26 -7.32
N VAL A 435 -4.29 -18.22 -7.96
CA VAL A 435 -3.96 -18.72 -9.31
C VAL A 435 -4.99 -18.20 -10.29
N HIS A 436 -4.61 -17.29 -11.19
CA HIS A 436 -5.47 -16.85 -12.29
C HIS A 436 -5.04 -17.45 -13.63
N ALA A 437 -3.73 -17.51 -13.87
CA ALA A 437 -3.14 -18.06 -15.06
C ALA A 437 -2.01 -19.02 -14.69
N ARG A 438 -1.74 -20.01 -15.54
CA ARG A 438 -0.53 -20.81 -15.44
C ARG A 438 0.60 -20.09 -16.17
N GLY A 439 1.73 -19.93 -15.51
CA GLY A 439 2.98 -19.75 -16.24
C GLY A 439 3.22 -20.97 -17.13
N GLN A 440 3.52 -20.73 -18.39
CA GLN A 440 3.87 -21.79 -19.35
C GLN A 440 5.28 -22.33 -19.05
#